data_e01d77e99de8956a712b1f1e9f824cfc
#
_entry.id   e01d77e99de8956a712b1f1e9f824cfc
#
_cell.length_a   1.000
_cell.length_b   1.000
_cell.length_c   1.000
_cell.angle_alpha   90.00
_cell.angle_beta   90.00
_cell.angle_gamma   90.00
#
_symmetry.space_group_name_H-M   'P 1'
#
loop_
_entity.id
_entity.type
_entity.pdbx_description
1 polymer ?
#
loop_
_entity_poly.entity_id
_entity_poly.type
_entity_poly.pdbx_seq_one_letter_code
_entity_poly.pdbx_strand_id
1 'polypeptide(L)'
;GKDSFCLTLPRPTLWIETEPDGILRARKTLDSEGVYRVPAYMPPDSGVGKEVMDAKWKAHCEATLTNLQGAFDAACKDDGIRTIVLNTETDIWNLVRGAEFGRLFQVMQIMYSHVNPVMEAFFVKARAAKKNLVLVQKGEPAWEVERNAKGEPVLDKNGRQQRVQTEEIEGKGWKNTHFNSDIIIGMDKERPKKLGSKVAAKFILQAVKCGFGSGVEGRVFEGEECSWDSVVAAIRGEI
;
A
#
# COMPACT_ATOMS: atom_id res chain seq x y z
N GLY A 1 9.53 -4.90 8.95
CA GLY A 1 8.21 -4.32 9.14
C GLY A 1 7.20 -4.88 8.16
N LYS A 2 6.71 -4.06 7.23
CA LYS A 2 5.63 -4.43 6.31
C LYS A 2 5.85 -5.77 5.59
N ASP A 3 7.02 -5.99 4.99
CA ASP A 3 7.30 -7.22 4.25
C ASP A 3 7.35 -8.44 5.18
N SER A 4 7.91 -8.29 6.39
CA SER A 4 7.92 -9.36 7.38
C SER A 4 6.51 -9.72 7.85
N PHE A 5 5.65 -8.75 8.09
CA PHE A 5 4.24 -8.98 8.41
C PHE A 5 3.53 -9.72 7.28
N CYS A 6 3.70 -9.26 6.03
CA CYS A 6 3.06 -9.92 4.88
C CYS A 6 3.53 -11.38 4.68
N LEU A 7 4.71 -11.75 5.15
CA LEU A 7 5.18 -13.16 5.13
C LEU A 7 4.47 -14.05 6.17
N THR A 8 3.74 -13.48 7.12
CA THR A 8 2.91 -14.24 8.08
C THR A 8 1.49 -14.53 7.60
N LEU A 9 1.11 -13.99 6.43
CA LEU A 9 -0.23 -14.16 5.85
C LEU A 9 -0.49 -15.61 5.40
N PRO A 10 -1.78 -16.02 5.30
CA PRO A 10 -2.14 -17.37 4.82
C PRO A 10 -1.56 -17.68 3.45
N ARG A 11 -0.88 -18.80 3.33
CA ARG A 11 -0.21 -19.29 2.10
C ARG A 11 -1.06 -20.36 1.40
N PRO A 12 -0.81 -20.62 0.11
CA PRO A 12 0.16 -19.96 -0.80
C PRO A 12 -0.22 -18.53 -1.15
N THR A 13 0.82 -17.68 -1.37
CA THR A 13 0.68 -16.24 -1.60
C THR A 13 1.26 -15.85 -2.96
N LEU A 14 0.50 -15.12 -3.78
CA LEU A 14 1.04 -14.33 -4.88
C LEU A 14 1.52 -12.99 -4.34
N TRP A 15 2.79 -12.66 -4.60
CA TRP A 15 3.41 -11.40 -4.19
C TRP A 15 3.78 -10.57 -5.42
N ILE A 16 3.01 -9.53 -5.68
CA ILE A 16 3.30 -8.55 -6.73
C ILE A 16 4.17 -7.46 -6.12
N GLU A 17 5.41 -7.38 -6.58
CA GLU A 17 6.46 -6.55 -5.98
C GLU A 17 6.83 -5.39 -6.89
N THR A 18 6.66 -4.17 -6.39
CA THR A 18 7.04 -2.93 -7.10
C THR A 18 8.38 -2.36 -6.63
N GLU A 19 8.87 -2.80 -5.46
CA GLU A 19 10.16 -2.38 -4.91
C GLU A 19 11.18 -3.52 -5.05
N PRO A 20 12.35 -3.30 -5.69
CA PRO A 20 13.39 -4.30 -5.76
C PRO A 20 13.83 -4.77 -4.37
N ASP A 21 14.04 -6.07 -4.22
CA ASP A 21 14.61 -6.71 -3.03
C ASP A 21 13.82 -6.58 -1.71
N GLY A 22 12.57 -6.10 -1.71
CA GLY A 22 11.75 -5.98 -0.51
C GLY A 22 11.63 -7.33 0.22
N ILE A 23 11.10 -8.33 -0.48
CA ILE A 23 10.93 -9.68 0.08
C ILE A 23 12.27 -10.38 0.41
N LEU A 24 13.33 -10.12 -0.37
CA LEU A 24 14.65 -10.73 -0.13
C LEU A 24 15.24 -10.28 1.21
N ARG A 25 14.97 -9.04 1.62
CA ARG A 25 15.37 -8.54 2.94
C ARG A 25 14.61 -9.22 4.06
N ALA A 26 13.31 -9.44 3.89
CA ALA A 26 12.49 -10.13 4.88
C ALA A 26 12.78 -11.62 4.98
N ARG A 27 13.14 -12.28 3.87
CA ARG A 27 13.54 -13.70 3.81
C ARG A 27 14.73 -14.09 4.69
N LYS A 28 15.59 -13.15 5.03
CA LYS A 28 16.75 -13.43 5.91
C LYS A 28 16.33 -13.88 7.31
N THR A 29 15.10 -13.57 7.71
CA THR A 29 14.58 -13.83 9.06
C THR A 29 13.33 -14.70 9.08
N LEU A 30 12.64 -14.83 7.95
CA LEU A 30 11.35 -15.53 7.84
C LEU A 30 11.35 -16.48 6.64
N ASP A 31 10.67 -17.61 6.82
CA ASP A 31 10.39 -18.54 5.74
C ASP A 31 9.51 -17.89 4.67
N SER A 32 9.77 -18.21 3.42
CA SER A 32 9.02 -17.72 2.27
C SER A 32 8.58 -18.85 1.31
N GLU A 33 8.55 -20.09 1.79
CA GLU A 33 7.99 -21.21 1.05
C GLU A 33 6.51 -20.91 0.74
N GLY A 34 6.08 -21.25 -0.47
CA GLY A 34 4.72 -20.95 -0.94
C GLY A 34 4.46 -19.47 -1.25
N VAL A 35 5.51 -18.65 -1.41
CA VAL A 35 5.38 -17.26 -1.88
C VAL A 35 5.91 -17.17 -3.32
N TYR A 36 4.99 -16.86 -4.25
CA TYR A 36 5.25 -16.68 -5.68
C TYR A 36 5.40 -15.20 -6.00
N ARG A 37 6.55 -14.80 -6.55
CA ARG A 37 6.86 -13.39 -6.83
C ARG A 37 6.59 -13.04 -8.28
N VAL A 38 5.97 -11.88 -8.48
CA VAL A 38 5.81 -11.24 -9.79
C VAL A 38 6.35 -9.81 -9.69
N PRO A 39 7.43 -9.48 -10.41
CA PRO A 39 7.95 -8.11 -10.42
C PRO A 39 7.04 -7.19 -11.25
N ALA A 40 6.78 -5.99 -10.72
CA ALA A 40 5.99 -4.95 -11.35
C ALA A 40 6.66 -3.57 -11.12
N TYR A 41 7.93 -3.46 -11.53
CA TYR A 41 8.73 -2.28 -11.23
C TYR A 41 8.34 -1.08 -12.09
N MET A 42 8.34 0.09 -11.45
CA MET A 42 8.26 1.36 -12.17
C MET A 42 9.44 1.53 -13.13
N PRO A 43 9.21 2.13 -14.31
CA PRO A 43 10.32 2.41 -15.22
C PRO A 43 11.32 3.36 -14.56
N PRO A 44 12.63 3.13 -14.77
CA PRO A 44 13.66 4.01 -14.23
C PRO A 44 13.55 5.41 -14.84
N ASP A 45 13.94 6.40 -14.07
CA ASP A 45 14.06 7.78 -14.52
C ASP A 45 15.37 7.91 -15.33
N SER A 46 15.30 7.67 -16.64
CA SER A 46 16.46 7.81 -17.54
C SER A 46 16.48 9.24 -18.10
N GLY A 47 17.55 9.99 -17.94
CA GLY A 47 17.70 11.39 -18.37
C GLY A 47 17.69 11.67 -19.88
N VAL A 48 16.93 10.94 -20.69
CA VAL A 48 16.72 11.15 -22.13
C VAL A 48 15.65 12.22 -22.37
N GLY A 49 15.68 12.94 -23.48
CA GLY A 49 14.79 14.07 -23.78
C GLY A 49 13.29 13.79 -23.52
N LYS A 50 12.59 14.80 -23.00
CA LYS A 50 11.24 14.68 -22.40
C LYS A 50 10.22 13.90 -23.25
N GLU A 51 10.08 14.21 -24.54
CA GLU A 51 9.01 13.64 -25.39
C GLU A 51 9.22 12.15 -25.71
N VAL A 52 10.46 11.75 -26.04
CA VAL A 52 10.79 10.34 -26.33
C VAL A 52 10.69 9.50 -25.05
N MET A 53 11.00 10.10 -23.92
CA MET A 53 10.85 9.46 -22.61
C MET A 53 9.39 9.23 -22.24
N ASP A 54 8.52 10.17 -22.51
CA ASP A 54 7.11 10.06 -22.11
C ASP A 54 6.42 8.89 -22.81
N ALA A 55 6.67 8.69 -24.12
CA ALA A 55 6.11 7.54 -24.87
C ALA A 55 6.67 6.20 -24.39
N LYS A 56 8.00 6.08 -24.21
CA LYS A 56 8.64 4.85 -23.71
C LYS A 56 8.23 4.55 -22.28
N TRP A 57 8.14 5.57 -21.46
CA TRP A 57 7.75 5.44 -20.06
C TRP A 57 6.29 4.98 -19.94
N LYS A 58 5.38 5.58 -20.73
CA LYS A 58 3.98 5.17 -20.82
C LYS A 58 3.85 3.73 -21.29
N ALA A 59 4.51 3.36 -22.38
CA ALA A 59 4.50 1.98 -22.91
C ALA A 59 5.04 0.96 -21.89
N HIS A 60 6.05 1.32 -21.09
CA HIS A 60 6.54 0.45 -20.02
C HIS A 60 5.49 0.30 -18.91
N CYS A 61 4.83 1.38 -18.50
CA CYS A 61 3.74 1.30 -17.52
C CYS A 61 2.59 0.43 -18.02
N GLU A 62 2.19 0.57 -19.29
CA GLU A 62 1.14 -0.25 -19.93
C GLU A 62 1.52 -1.73 -19.93
N ALA A 63 2.73 -2.08 -20.37
CA ALA A 63 3.21 -3.46 -20.42
C ALA A 63 3.30 -4.06 -18.99
N THR A 64 3.84 -3.31 -18.03
CA THR A 64 3.97 -3.75 -16.64
C THR A 64 2.60 -3.96 -16.01
N LEU A 65 1.66 -3.04 -16.23
CA LEU A 65 0.28 -3.15 -15.73
C LEU A 65 -0.43 -4.36 -16.33
N THR A 66 -0.29 -4.60 -17.63
CA THR A 66 -0.87 -5.76 -18.32
C THR A 66 -0.34 -7.08 -17.72
N ASN A 67 0.96 -7.20 -17.50
CA ASN A 67 1.56 -8.37 -16.89
C ASN A 67 1.09 -8.59 -15.45
N LEU A 68 1.01 -7.51 -14.68
CA LEU A 68 0.51 -7.52 -13.30
C LEU A 68 -0.94 -7.99 -13.26
N GLN A 69 -1.81 -7.41 -14.09
CA GLN A 69 -3.22 -7.80 -14.18
C GLN A 69 -3.39 -9.27 -14.61
N GLY A 70 -2.58 -9.74 -15.56
CA GLY A 70 -2.56 -11.14 -15.99
C GLY A 70 -2.21 -12.09 -14.85
N ALA A 71 -1.15 -11.77 -14.08
CA ALA A 71 -0.74 -12.55 -12.93
C ALA A 71 -1.81 -12.54 -11.81
N PHE A 72 -2.42 -11.38 -11.56
CA PHE A 72 -3.50 -11.22 -10.59
C PHE A 72 -4.72 -12.06 -10.99
N ASP A 73 -5.13 -12.00 -12.24
CA ASP A 73 -6.28 -12.75 -12.77
C ASP A 73 -6.03 -14.28 -12.75
N ALA A 74 -4.80 -14.70 -13.01
CA ALA A 74 -4.40 -16.09 -12.87
C ALA A 74 -4.51 -16.56 -11.41
N ALA A 75 -4.00 -15.77 -10.46
CA ALA A 75 -4.10 -16.09 -9.04
C ALA A 75 -5.54 -16.10 -8.51
N CYS A 76 -6.42 -15.24 -9.04
CA CYS A 76 -7.84 -15.27 -8.70
C CYS A 76 -8.51 -16.59 -9.15
N LYS A 77 -8.05 -17.19 -10.24
CA LYS A 77 -8.58 -18.47 -10.79
C LYS A 77 -7.94 -19.71 -10.17
N ASP A 78 -6.78 -19.56 -9.55
CA ASP A 78 -6.02 -20.66 -8.96
C ASP A 78 -6.51 -20.90 -7.52
N ASP A 79 -7.23 -22.00 -7.29
CA ASP A 79 -7.73 -22.38 -5.96
C ASP A 79 -6.60 -22.66 -4.95
N GLY A 80 -5.39 -22.95 -5.42
CA GLY A 80 -4.20 -23.11 -4.58
C GLY A 80 -3.73 -21.80 -3.94
N ILE A 81 -3.93 -20.65 -4.59
CA ILE A 81 -3.54 -19.34 -4.03
C ILE A 81 -4.59 -18.88 -3.02
N ARG A 82 -4.15 -18.50 -1.82
CA ARG A 82 -5.01 -17.97 -0.74
C ARG A 82 -4.94 -16.47 -0.60
N THR A 83 -3.75 -15.92 -0.78
CA THR A 83 -3.47 -14.49 -0.53
C THR A 83 -2.82 -13.86 -1.75
N ILE A 84 -3.21 -12.64 -2.08
CA ILE A 84 -2.57 -11.79 -3.09
C ILE A 84 -2.09 -10.53 -2.39
N VAL A 85 -0.79 -10.25 -2.48
CA VAL A 85 -0.16 -9.06 -1.88
C VAL A 85 0.27 -8.11 -2.98
N LEU A 86 -0.19 -6.86 -2.92
CA LEU A 86 0.25 -5.76 -3.77
C LEU A 86 1.24 -4.89 -2.98
N ASN A 87 2.55 -5.07 -3.22
CA ASN A 87 3.61 -4.41 -2.47
C ASN A 87 4.54 -3.57 -3.39
N THR A 88 4.30 -2.28 -3.56
CA THR A 88 3.34 -1.43 -2.85
C THR A 88 2.17 -1.03 -3.76
N GLU A 89 1.00 -0.90 -3.18
CA GLU A 89 -0.18 -0.37 -3.89
C GLU A 89 0.05 1.06 -4.36
N THR A 90 0.80 1.86 -3.60
CA THR A 90 1.21 3.21 -3.99
C THR A 90 1.86 3.25 -5.39
N ASP A 91 2.78 2.33 -5.66
CA ASP A 91 3.47 2.29 -6.95
C ASP A 91 2.58 1.67 -8.04
N ILE A 92 1.71 0.72 -7.68
CA ILE A 92 0.70 0.19 -8.61
C ILE A 92 -0.26 1.29 -9.05
N TRP A 93 -0.72 2.14 -8.12
CA TRP A 93 -1.50 3.33 -8.46
C TRP A 93 -0.76 4.26 -9.41
N ASN A 94 0.55 4.46 -9.20
CA ASN A 94 1.37 5.24 -10.11
C ASN A 94 1.53 4.56 -11.49
N LEU A 95 1.64 3.22 -11.55
CA LEU A 95 1.65 2.48 -12.83
C LEU A 95 0.34 2.65 -13.60
N VAL A 96 -0.82 2.55 -12.92
CA VAL A 96 -2.14 2.74 -13.53
C VAL A 96 -2.27 4.16 -14.10
N ARG A 97 -1.87 5.18 -13.35
CA ARG A 97 -1.87 6.57 -13.81
C ARG A 97 -0.87 6.77 -14.95
N GLY A 98 0.30 6.17 -14.85
CA GLY A 98 1.34 6.24 -15.86
C GLY A 98 0.94 5.60 -17.18
N ALA A 99 0.24 4.48 -17.14
CA ALA A 99 -0.30 3.80 -18.32
C ALA A 99 -1.36 4.65 -19.03
N GLU A 100 -2.22 5.35 -18.28
CA GLU A 100 -3.27 6.19 -18.88
C GLU A 100 -2.73 7.55 -19.31
N PHE A 101 -2.05 8.27 -18.43
CA PHE A 101 -1.73 9.69 -18.60
C PHE A 101 -0.25 9.95 -18.96
N GLY A 102 0.60 8.94 -18.98
CA GLY A 102 2.04 9.15 -19.08
C GLY A 102 2.57 9.86 -17.82
N ARG A 103 3.50 10.80 -18.02
CA ARG A 103 4.11 11.59 -16.92
C ARG A 103 3.35 12.87 -16.56
N LEU A 104 2.08 12.98 -16.86
CA LEU A 104 1.29 14.15 -16.50
C LEU A 104 1.14 14.22 -14.96
N PHE A 105 1.79 15.20 -14.35
CA PHE A 105 1.75 15.41 -12.89
C PHE A 105 0.46 16.07 -12.41
N GLN A 106 -0.24 16.80 -13.30
CA GLN A 106 -1.49 17.48 -12.99
C GLN A 106 -2.59 16.97 -13.89
N VAL A 107 -3.38 16.05 -13.37
CA VAL A 107 -4.56 15.50 -14.06
C VAL A 107 -5.80 16.11 -13.42
N MET A 108 -6.74 16.60 -14.23
CA MET A 108 -8.02 17.09 -13.73
C MET A 108 -8.80 15.96 -13.05
N GLN A 109 -9.54 16.29 -12.00
CA GLN A 109 -10.25 15.29 -11.18
C GLN A 109 -11.18 14.39 -12.00
N ILE A 110 -11.82 14.92 -13.03
CA ILE A 110 -12.71 14.16 -13.92
C ILE A 110 -11.98 13.03 -14.67
N MET A 111 -10.70 13.18 -14.96
CA MET A 111 -9.91 12.18 -15.68
C MET A 111 -9.65 10.91 -14.84
N TYR A 112 -9.79 10.99 -13.51
CA TYR A 112 -9.65 9.82 -12.65
C TYR A 112 -10.77 8.79 -12.84
N SER A 113 -11.89 9.16 -13.49
CA SER A 113 -12.94 8.22 -13.88
C SER A 113 -12.43 7.07 -14.78
N HIS A 114 -11.30 7.26 -15.48
CA HIS A 114 -10.69 6.24 -16.33
C HIS A 114 -9.81 5.25 -15.55
N VAL A 115 -9.17 5.70 -14.49
CA VAL A 115 -8.19 4.90 -13.74
C VAL A 115 -8.74 4.28 -12.45
N ASN A 116 -9.74 4.92 -11.83
CA ASN A 116 -10.37 4.38 -10.62
C ASN A 116 -10.96 2.98 -10.82
N PRO A 117 -11.67 2.66 -11.94
CA PRO A 117 -12.20 1.32 -12.17
C PRO A 117 -11.13 0.24 -12.26
N VAL A 118 -9.90 0.59 -12.68
CA VAL A 118 -8.78 -0.36 -12.74
C VAL A 118 -8.37 -0.80 -11.33
N MET A 119 -8.28 0.15 -10.40
CA MET A 119 -7.97 -0.16 -9.00
C MET A 119 -9.11 -0.89 -8.32
N GLU A 120 -10.35 -0.46 -8.55
CA GLU A 120 -11.54 -1.10 -8.00
C GLU A 120 -11.67 -2.56 -8.45
N ALA A 121 -11.28 -2.86 -9.68
CA ALA A 121 -11.33 -4.22 -10.22
C ALA A 121 -10.48 -5.22 -9.42
N PHE A 122 -9.37 -4.82 -8.81
CA PHE A 122 -8.57 -5.69 -7.94
C PHE A 122 -9.40 -6.14 -6.73
N PHE A 123 -10.12 -5.23 -6.09
CA PHE A 123 -10.98 -5.56 -4.93
C PHE A 123 -12.15 -6.45 -5.34
N VAL A 124 -12.85 -6.09 -6.41
CA VAL A 124 -14.02 -6.86 -6.89
C VAL A 124 -13.62 -8.28 -7.27
N LYS A 125 -12.53 -8.45 -8.03
CA LYS A 125 -12.03 -9.75 -8.47
C LYS A 125 -11.56 -10.61 -7.31
N ALA A 126 -10.76 -10.06 -6.39
CA ALA A 126 -10.27 -10.80 -5.23
C ALA A 126 -11.42 -11.26 -4.33
N ARG A 127 -12.41 -10.38 -4.09
CA ARG A 127 -13.62 -10.70 -3.31
C ARG A 127 -14.45 -11.79 -3.98
N ALA A 128 -14.71 -11.68 -5.28
CA ALA A 128 -15.43 -12.70 -6.05
C ALA A 128 -14.72 -14.06 -6.01
N ALA A 129 -13.39 -14.07 -6.06
CA ALA A 129 -12.55 -15.26 -5.98
C ALA A 129 -12.31 -15.74 -4.53
N LYS A 130 -12.86 -15.06 -3.52
CA LYS A 130 -12.66 -15.35 -2.09
C LYS A 130 -11.17 -15.38 -1.68
N LYS A 131 -10.35 -14.51 -2.23
CA LYS A 131 -8.93 -14.37 -1.90
C LYS A 131 -8.74 -13.27 -0.86
N ASN A 132 -7.75 -13.45 0.01
CA ASN A 132 -7.26 -12.36 0.84
C ASN A 132 -6.48 -11.39 -0.06
N LEU A 133 -6.94 -10.16 -0.17
CA LEU A 133 -6.22 -9.09 -0.87
C LEU A 133 -5.56 -8.18 0.15
N VAL A 134 -4.24 -8.08 0.08
CA VAL A 134 -3.43 -7.23 0.96
C VAL A 134 -2.74 -6.16 0.14
N LEU A 135 -2.99 -4.91 0.50
CA LEU A 135 -2.42 -3.74 -0.16
C LEU A 135 -1.47 -3.05 0.82
N VAL A 136 -0.22 -2.94 0.41
CA VAL A 136 0.80 -2.25 1.19
C VAL A 136 0.96 -0.84 0.66
N GLN A 137 0.61 0.17 1.46
CA GLN A 137 0.79 1.57 1.11
C GLN A 137 2.03 2.16 1.77
N LYS A 138 2.64 3.14 1.12
CA LYS A 138 3.62 4.04 1.74
C LYS A 138 2.86 5.03 2.60
N GLY A 139 3.36 5.31 3.81
CA GLY A 139 2.78 6.35 4.65
C GLY A 139 3.30 7.73 4.24
N GLU A 140 2.45 8.73 4.32
CA GLU A 140 2.83 10.14 4.23
C GLU A 140 2.08 10.95 5.31
N PRO A 141 2.63 12.06 5.80
CA PRO A 141 1.92 12.92 6.73
C PRO A 141 0.60 13.40 6.12
N ALA A 142 -0.48 13.33 6.89
CA ALA A 142 -1.77 13.87 6.48
C ALA A 142 -1.70 15.41 6.34
N TRP A 143 -2.57 15.95 5.49
CA TRP A 143 -2.63 17.38 5.24
C TRP A 143 -4.01 17.92 5.62
N GLU A 144 -4.04 18.84 6.58
CA GLU A 144 -5.26 19.52 7.00
C GLU A 144 -5.28 20.98 6.55
N VAL A 145 -6.50 21.52 6.43
CA VAL A 145 -6.68 22.96 6.20
C VAL A 145 -6.28 23.71 7.49
N GLU A 146 -5.29 24.59 7.39
CA GLU A 146 -4.89 25.45 8.49
C GLU A 146 -6.05 26.35 8.91
N ARG A 147 -6.34 26.39 10.21
CA ARG A 147 -7.42 27.20 10.78
C ARG A 147 -6.88 28.22 11.77
N ASN A 148 -7.41 29.43 11.73
CA ASN A 148 -7.09 30.45 12.71
C ASN A 148 -7.77 30.17 14.08
N ALA A 149 -7.51 31.01 15.07
CA ALA A 149 -8.07 30.87 16.42
C ALA A 149 -9.61 30.92 16.46
N LYS A 150 -10.27 31.38 15.40
CA LYS A 150 -11.73 31.38 15.26
C LYS A 150 -12.27 30.15 14.52
N GLY A 151 -11.41 29.21 14.11
CA GLY A 151 -11.78 28.03 13.36
C GLY A 151 -11.97 28.28 11.84
N GLU A 152 -11.68 29.48 11.34
CA GLU A 152 -11.82 29.82 9.92
C GLU A 152 -10.57 29.38 9.13
N PRO A 153 -10.72 28.94 7.86
CA PRO A 153 -9.57 28.59 7.03
C PRO A 153 -8.62 29.77 6.83
N VAL A 154 -7.32 29.53 7.02
CA VAL A 154 -6.28 30.50 6.65
C VAL A 154 -6.10 30.47 5.13
N LEU A 155 -6.10 31.66 4.50
CA LEU A 155 -5.91 31.80 3.05
C LEU A 155 -4.48 32.28 2.73
N ASP A 156 -3.93 31.78 1.64
CA ASP A 156 -2.66 32.27 1.10
C ASP A 156 -2.88 33.63 0.38
N LYS A 157 -1.79 34.22 -0.10
CA LYS A 157 -1.82 35.49 -0.84
C LYS A 157 -2.65 35.46 -2.15
N ASN A 158 -3.05 34.28 -2.60
CA ASN A 158 -3.86 34.05 -3.80
C ASN A 158 -5.32 33.68 -3.44
N GLY A 159 -5.71 33.76 -2.17
CA GLY A 159 -7.04 33.40 -1.69
C GLY A 159 -7.30 31.90 -1.60
N ARG A 160 -6.27 31.06 -1.68
CA ARG A 160 -6.39 29.60 -1.54
C ARG A 160 -6.20 29.17 -0.08
N GLN A 161 -6.92 28.15 0.34
CA GLN A 161 -6.77 27.59 1.66
C GLN A 161 -5.34 27.04 1.87
N GLN A 162 -4.67 27.52 2.91
CA GLN A 162 -3.39 26.95 3.33
C GLN A 162 -3.60 25.58 3.93
N ARG A 163 -2.66 24.67 3.67
CA ARG A 163 -2.64 23.33 4.26
C ARG A 163 -1.37 23.15 5.06
N VAL A 164 -1.49 22.50 6.20
CA VAL A 164 -0.37 22.12 7.07
C VAL A 164 -0.30 20.61 7.19
N GLN A 165 0.92 20.10 7.30
CA GLN A 165 1.12 18.68 7.61
C GLN A 165 0.80 18.44 9.08
N THR A 166 0.08 17.36 9.35
CA THR A 166 -0.20 16.88 10.69
C THR A 166 0.82 15.79 11.09
N GLU A 167 0.77 15.39 12.35
CA GLU A 167 1.55 14.23 12.84
C GLU A 167 0.89 12.90 12.44
N GLU A 168 -0.34 12.94 11.98
CA GLU A 168 -1.04 11.75 11.50
C GLU A 168 -0.44 11.25 10.19
N ILE A 169 -0.35 9.94 10.07
CA ILE A 169 0.14 9.27 8.85
C ILE A 169 -1.04 8.66 8.12
N GLU A 170 -1.22 9.06 6.88
CA GLU A 170 -2.19 8.46 5.97
C GLU A 170 -1.50 7.60 4.90
N GLY A 171 -2.24 6.65 4.33
CA GLY A 171 -1.75 5.82 3.22
C GLY A 171 -1.65 6.63 1.94
N LYS A 172 -0.46 6.62 1.33
CA LYS A 172 -0.21 7.22 0.03
C LYS A 172 -0.56 6.23 -1.08
N GLY A 173 -1.55 6.54 -1.89
CA GLY A 173 -1.97 5.67 -2.98
C GLY A 173 -3.35 6.04 -3.51
N TRP A 174 -4.11 5.02 -3.90
CA TRP A 174 -5.50 5.21 -4.33
C TRP A 174 -6.39 5.53 -3.12
N LYS A 175 -7.01 6.70 -3.12
CA LYS A 175 -7.76 7.20 -1.95
C LYS A 175 -8.92 6.30 -1.51
N ASN A 176 -9.55 5.58 -2.46
CA ASN A 176 -10.66 4.70 -2.12
C ASN A 176 -10.23 3.37 -1.49
N THR A 177 -8.92 3.09 -1.38
CA THR A 177 -8.40 1.90 -0.68
C THR A 177 -8.95 1.83 0.75
N HIS A 178 -9.00 2.95 1.45
CA HIS A 178 -9.52 3.02 2.82
C HIS A 178 -10.99 2.56 2.92
N PHE A 179 -11.83 2.93 1.95
CA PHE A 179 -13.26 2.56 1.95
C PHE A 179 -13.46 1.09 1.59
N ASN A 180 -12.64 0.55 0.70
CA ASN A 180 -12.76 -0.82 0.20
C ASN A 180 -12.09 -1.86 1.09
N SER A 181 -11.25 -1.46 2.06
CA SER A 181 -10.53 -2.36 2.95
C SER A 181 -11.38 -2.71 4.18
N ASP A 182 -11.42 -3.99 4.52
CA ASP A 182 -12.09 -4.50 5.73
C ASP A 182 -11.24 -4.26 6.98
N ILE A 183 -9.92 -4.36 6.84
CA ILE A 183 -8.94 -4.13 7.91
C ILE A 183 -7.88 -3.14 7.42
N ILE A 184 -7.54 -2.17 8.25
CA ILE A 184 -6.43 -1.25 8.01
C ILE A 184 -5.48 -1.35 9.19
N ILE A 185 -4.20 -1.55 8.87
CA ILE A 185 -3.13 -1.72 9.84
C ILE A 185 -2.08 -0.64 9.59
N GLY A 186 -1.86 0.20 10.59
CA GLY A 186 -0.72 1.09 10.64
C GLY A 186 0.52 0.32 11.13
N MET A 187 1.65 0.52 10.48
CA MET A 187 2.92 -0.09 10.90
C MET A 187 3.98 0.98 11.08
N ASP A 188 4.60 0.99 12.25
CA ASP A 188 5.69 1.90 12.58
C ASP A 188 6.91 1.13 13.11
N LYS A 189 8.01 1.86 13.22
CA LYS A 189 9.29 1.37 13.72
C LYS A 189 9.86 2.34 14.74
N GLU A 190 9.75 1.95 15.98
CA GLU A 190 10.38 2.70 17.07
C GLU A 190 11.89 2.55 17.00
N ARG A 191 12.60 3.66 16.78
CA ARG A 191 14.06 3.68 16.76
C ARG A 191 14.58 4.04 18.16
N PRO A 192 15.69 3.40 18.62
CA PRO A 192 16.30 3.81 19.86
C PRO A 192 16.74 5.27 19.79
N LYS A 193 16.41 6.04 20.84
CA LYS A 193 16.66 7.51 20.93
C LYS A 193 18.15 7.88 20.88
N LYS A 194 19.09 6.93 21.09
CA LYS A 194 20.54 7.18 21.02
C LYS A 194 21.14 6.56 19.76
N LEU A 195 21.78 7.39 18.97
CA LEU A 195 22.60 6.95 17.83
C LEU A 195 23.70 6.01 18.34
N GLY A 196 23.84 4.81 17.75
CA GLY A 196 24.80 3.79 18.18
C GLY A 196 24.30 2.84 19.27
N SER A 197 23.05 2.94 19.70
CA SER A 197 22.45 1.95 20.61
C SER A 197 22.43 0.56 19.96
N LYS A 198 22.87 -0.47 20.72
CA LYS A 198 22.76 -1.89 20.31
C LYS A 198 21.33 -2.45 20.43
N VAL A 199 20.39 -1.65 20.92
CA VAL A 199 18.98 -2.03 21.04
C VAL A 199 18.38 -2.13 19.62
N ALA A 200 17.82 -3.29 19.30
CA ALA A 200 17.10 -3.50 18.06
C ALA A 200 15.88 -2.58 17.98
N ALA A 201 15.58 -2.09 16.76
CA ALA A 201 14.37 -1.32 16.58
C ALA A 201 13.14 -2.20 16.83
N LYS A 202 12.19 -1.69 17.59
CA LYS A 202 10.92 -2.34 17.88
C LYS A 202 9.94 -2.05 16.76
N PHE A 203 9.28 -3.06 16.24
CA PHE A 203 8.16 -2.88 15.32
C PHE A 203 6.87 -2.77 16.11
N ILE A 204 5.99 -1.90 15.64
CA ILE A 204 4.67 -1.65 16.19
C ILE A 204 3.67 -1.80 15.04
N LEU A 205 2.59 -2.53 15.32
CA LEU A 205 1.45 -2.69 14.44
C LEU A 205 0.21 -2.22 15.20
N GLN A 206 -0.55 -1.32 14.60
CA GLN A 206 -1.81 -0.82 15.16
C GLN A 206 -2.97 -1.11 14.23
N ALA A 207 -4.03 -1.72 14.72
CA ALA A 207 -5.26 -1.88 13.99
C ALA A 207 -6.00 -0.54 13.96
N VAL A 208 -6.06 0.10 12.78
CA VAL A 208 -6.71 1.42 12.59
C VAL A 208 -8.19 1.27 12.27
N LYS A 209 -8.56 0.21 11.53
CA LYS A 209 -9.93 -0.13 11.15
C LYS A 209 -10.11 -1.63 11.17
N CYS A 210 -11.25 -2.12 11.67
CA CYS A 210 -11.61 -3.52 11.61
C CYS A 210 -13.13 -3.68 11.39
N GLY A 211 -13.53 -4.11 10.19
CA GLY A 211 -14.94 -4.37 9.85
C GLY A 211 -15.54 -5.63 10.49
N PHE A 212 -14.72 -6.46 11.14
CA PHE A 212 -15.16 -7.75 11.73
C PHE A 212 -15.47 -7.65 13.22
N GLY A 213 -15.27 -6.50 13.86
CA GLY A 213 -15.62 -6.32 15.27
C GLY A 213 -14.91 -5.13 15.90
N SER A 214 -15.57 -4.50 16.85
CA SER A 214 -15.09 -3.27 17.51
C SER A 214 -13.94 -3.49 18.50
N GLY A 215 -13.68 -4.74 18.93
CA GLY A 215 -12.65 -5.03 19.96
C GLY A 215 -11.20 -4.97 19.49
N VAL A 216 -10.96 -4.81 18.19
CA VAL A 216 -9.62 -4.83 17.59
C VAL A 216 -9.14 -3.43 17.21
N GLU A 217 -10.04 -2.51 16.91
CA GLU A 217 -9.67 -1.13 16.58
C GLU A 217 -8.94 -0.44 17.73
N GLY A 218 -7.83 0.22 17.40
CA GLY A 218 -6.95 0.85 18.37
C GLY A 218 -5.97 -0.11 19.06
N ARG A 219 -6.10 -1.42 18.88
CA ARG A 219 -5.20 -2.39 19.47
C ARG A 219 -3.81 -2.30 18.87
N VAL A 220 -2.80 -2.42 19.72
CA VAL A 220 -1.38 -2.34 19.36
C VAL A 220 -0.71 -3.69 19.62
N PHE A 221 0.04 -4.17 18.64
CA PHE A 221 0.87 -5.36 18.72
C PHE A 221 2.34 -4.96 18.60
N GLU A 222 3.23 -5.63 19.31
CA GLU A 222 4.61 -5.23 19.42
C GLU A 222 5.57 -6.42 19.22
N GLY A 223 6.71 -6.16 18.57
CA GLY A 223 7.77 -7.17 18.41
C GLY A 223 7.30 -8.43 17.67
N GLU A 224 7.32 -9.57 18.33
CA GLU A 224 6.94 -10.87 17.75
C GLU A 224 5.41 -11.01 17.53
N GLU A 225 4.61 -10.23 18.26
CA GLU A 225 3.17 -10.19 18.07
C GLU A 225 2.75 -9.47 16.78
N CYS A 226 3.67 -8.81 16.07
CA CYS A 226 3.41 -8.19 14.77
C CYS A 226 3.23 -9.25 13.67
N SER A 227 2.22 -10.10 13.81
CA SER A 227 1.89 -11.19 12.88
C SER A 227 0.41 -11.21 12.52
N TRP A 228 0.08 -11.86 11.40
CA TRP A 228 -1.31 -12.06 11.00
C TRP A 228 -2.09 -12.92 12.01
N ASP A 229 -1.45 -13.94 12.57
CA ASP A 229 -2.11 -14.82 13.54
C ASP A 229 -2.52 -14.06 14.80
N SER A 230 -1.71 -13.11 15.28
CA SER A 230 -2.07 -12.24 16.39
C SER A 230 -3.28 -11.35 16.07
N VAL A 231 -3.34 -10.80 14.85
CA VAL A 231 -4.49 -10.00 14.40
C VAL A 231 -5.75 -10.88 14.35
N VAL A 232 -5.66 -12.09 13.82
CA VAL A 232 -6.79 -13.04 13.76
C VAL A 232 -7.25 -13.46 15.16
N ALA A 233 -6.31 -13.76 16.06
CA ALA A 233 -6.62 -14.11 17.44
C ALA A 233 -7.38 -12.97 18.15
N ALA A 234 -6.94 -11.72 17.94
CA ALA A 234 -7.64 -10.56 18.46
C ALA A 234 -9.06 -10.39 17.89
N ILE A 235 -9.24 -10.59 16.56
CA ILE A 235 -10.56 -10.55 15.92
C ILE A 235 -11.51 -11.61 16.53
N ARG A 236 -10.99 -12.77 16.89
CA ARG A 236 -11.74 -13.86 17.52
C ARG A 236 -11.97 -13.68 19.02
N GLY A 237 -11.33 -12.68 19.62
CA GLY A 237 -11.40 -12.48 21.07
C GLY A 237 -10.62 -13.53 21.87
N GLU A 238 -9.59 -14.13 21.27
CA GLU A 238 -8.74 -15.16 21.90
C GLU A 238 -7.60 -14.53 22.73
N ILE A 239 -7.29 -13.27 22.49
CA ILE A 239 -6.28 -12.49 23.21
C ILE A 239 -6.77 -11.08 23.45
#